data_925d3320d6d7c8e8c7f276d264b5b137
#
_entry.id   925d3320d6d7c8e8c7f276d264b5b137
#
_cell.length_a   1.000
_cell.length_b   1.000
_cell.length_c   1.000
_cell.angle_alpha   90.00
_cell.angle_beta   90.00
_cell.angle_gamma   90.00
#
_symmetry.space_group_name_H-M   'P 1'
#
loop_
_entity.id
_entity.type
_entity.pdbx_description
1 polymer ?
#
loop_
_entity_poly.entity_id
_entity_poly.type
_entity_poly.pdbx_seq_one_letter_code
_entity_poly.pdbx_strand_id
1 'polypeptide(L)'
;MRTMFLASKKNMRTALLLGALIGTLSTVLAGAIVTGFRGEPGFNKVTLKWTSEGENSLKAFEIQRALVNQDQELEKNKVATLEAKGSLQNRTEYIYEDNSVFKTTGRTYYYRLKIVDLDGRFTYSPIITVSPTISSARQTWGSIKAMFR
;
A
#
# COMPACT_ATOMS: atom_id res chain seq x y z
N MET A 1 -58.39 41.49 25.83
CA MET A 1 -57.77 41.46 24.50
C MET A 1 -56.70 40.41 24.53
N ARG A 2 -56.94 39.17 24.02
CA ARG A 2 -56.00 38.08 23.98
C ARG A 2 -55.50 37.95 22.54
N THR A 3 -54.24 38.25 22.29
CA THR A 3 -53.62 37.98 21.02
C THR A 3 -52.97 36.62 21.06
N MET A 4 -53.58 35.64 20.39
CA MET A 4 -52.99 34.31 20.14
C MET A 4 -51.89 34.43 19.11
N PHE A 5 -50.65 34.08 19.50
CA PHE A 5 -49.55 33.86 18.57
C PHE A 5 -49.70 32.45 17.98
N LEU A 6 -50.15 32.34 16.75
CA LEU A 6 -50.11 31.14 15.95
C LEU A 6 -48.70 30.99 15.38
N ALA A 7 -47.86 30.19 16.06
CA ALA A 7 -46.60 29.78 15.52
C ALA A 7 -46.82 28.85 14.33
N SER A 8 -46.42 29.30 13.16
CA SER A 8 -46.57 28.58 11.90
C SER A 8 -45.82 27.27 11.88
N LYS A 9 -46.54 26.15 11.82
CA LYS A 9 -45.99 24.78 11.66
C LYS A 9 -45.09 24.59 10.44
N LYS A 10 -45.07 25.54 9.52
CA LYS A 10 -44.24 25.50 8.30
C LYS A 10 -42.75 25.70 8.59
N ASN A 11 -42.40 26.50 9.59
CA ASN A 11 -40.99 26.81 9.91
C ASN A 11 -40.29 25.68 10.67
N MET A 12 -41.06 24.80 11.33
CA MET A 12 -40.52 23.68 12.09
C MET A 12 -40.09 22.52 11.17
N ARG A 13 -40.75 22.37 10.02
CA ARG A 13 -40.37 21.32 9.02
C ARG A 13 -39.13 21.69 8.23
N THR A 14 -38.92 22.98 7.93
CA THR A 14 -37.69 23.46 7.26
C THR A 14 -36.48 23.43 8.16
N ALA A 15 -36.62 23.69 9.46
CA ALA A 15 -35.52 23.54 10.43
C ALA A 15 -35.10 22.07 10.61
N LEU A 16 -36.05 21.12 10.54
CA LEU A 16 -35.74 19.67 10.63
C LEU A 16 -35.01 19.14 9.39
N LEU A 17 -35.34 19.69 8.20
CA LEU A 17 -34.65 19.31 6.95
C LEU A 17 -33.24 19.92 6.83
N LEU A 18 -32.97 21.08 7.38
CA LEU A 18 -31.63 21.67 7.43
C LEU A 18 -30.74 20.93 8.45
N GLY A 19 -31.30 20.42 9.55
CA GLY A 19 -30.56 19.61 10.54
C GLY A 19 -30.14 18.25 10.02
N ALA A 20 -30.89 17.65 9.09
CA ALA A 20 -30.57 16.34 8.51
C ALA A 20 -29.44 16.40 7.45
N LEU A 21 -29.20 17.59 6.87
CA LEU A 21 -28.15 17.74 5.83
C LEU A 21 -26.73 17.93 6.41
N ILE A 22 -26.60 18.24 7.69
CA ILE A 22 -25.29 18.46 8.34
C ILE A 22 -24.71 17.14 8.89
N GLY A 23 -25.48 16.06 8.88
CA GLY A 23 -25.11 14.76 9.52
C GLY A 23 -24.24 13.83 8.69
N THR A 24 -23.89 14.12 7.44
CA THR A 24 -22.96 13.29 6.64
C THR A 24 -21.59 13.91 6.56
N LEU A 25 -21.00 14.22 7.72
CA LEU A 25 -19.56 14.43 7.78
C LEU A 25 -18.94 13.04 7.61
N SER A 26 -18.68 12.68 6.35
CA SER A 26 -17.88 11.49 6.03
C SER A 26 -16.56 11.67 6.75
N THR A 27 -16.35 10.91 7.80
CA THR A 27 -15.03 10.74 8.38
C THR A 27 -14.17 10.13 7.30
N VAL A 28 -13.37 10.94 6.63
CA VAL A 28 -12.26 10.44 5.83
C VAL A 28 -11.37 9.73 6.84
N LEU A 29 -11.44 8.42 6.85
CA LEU A 29 -10.51 7.61 7.59
C LEU A 29 -9.18 7.78 6.89
N ALA A 30 -8.35 8.63 7.49
CA ALA A 30 -6.98 8.80 7.09
C ALA A 30 -6.23 7.53 7.49
N GLY A 31 -6.21 6.56 6.59
CA GLY A 31 -5.25 5.47 6.64
C GLY A 31 -3.84 6.04 6.47
N ALA A 32 -2.82 5.27 6.85
CA ALA A 32 -1.45 5.66 6.65
C ALA A 32 -1.18 6.02 5.18
N ILE A 33 -0.51 7.15 4.96
CA ILE A 33 -0.15 7.62 3.62
C ILE A 33 1.22 7.04 3.29
N VAL A 34 1.27 6.18 2.26
CA VAL A 34 2.53 5.63 1.74
C VAL A 34 3.00 6.46 0.56
N THR A 35 4.26 6.90 0.63
CA THR A 35 4.92 7.67 -0.42
C THR A 35 6.26 7.03 -0.80
N GLY A 36 6.73 7.29 -2.02
CA GLY A 36 8.05 6.88 -2.48
C GLY A 36 8.26 5.36 -2.54
N PHE A 37 7.19 4.56 -2.68
CA PHE A 37 7.34 3.12 -2.85
C PHE A 37 8.11 2.81 -4.12
N ARG A 38 9.29 2.21 -3.94
CA ARG A 38 10.20 1.85 -5.04
C ARG A 38 10.96 0.57 -4.75
N GLY A 39 11.41 -0.08 -5.82
CA GLY A 39 12.25 -1.27 -5.74
C GLY A 39 13.60 -1.00 -6.42
N GLU A 40 14.68 -1.27 -5.73
CA GLU A 40 16.04 -1.16 -6.22
C GLU A 40 16.55 -2.57 -6.54
N PRO A 41 16.88 -2.86 -7.82
CA PRO A 41 17.43 -4.15 -8.19
C PRO A 41 18.84 -4.30 -7.65
N GLY A 42 19.10 -5.42 -6.97
CA GLY A 42 20.42 -5.79 -6.48
C GLY A 42 20.89 -7.12 -7.04
N PHE A 43 22.08 -7.54 -6.63
CA PHE A 43 22.60 -8.85 -6.96
C PHE A 43 21.84 -9.93 -6.20
N ASN A 44 21.07 -10.75 -6.91
CA ASN A 44 20.20 -11.81 -6.37
C ASN A 44 19.19 -11.33 -5.33
N LYS A 45 18.85 -10.04 -5.29
CA LYS A 45 17.88 -9.45 -4.36
C LYS A 45 17.17 -8.26 -4.96
N VAL A 46 16.07 -7.90 -4.35
CA VAL A 46 15.37 -6.63 -4.57
C VAL A 46 15.26 -5.92 -3.22
N THR A 47 15.69 -4.68 -3.16
CA THR A 47 15.51 -3.84 -1.97
C THR A 47 14.30 -2.94 -2.20
N LEU A 48 13.25 -3.14 -1.41
CA LEU A 48 12.06 -2.31 -1.42
C LEU A 48 12.20 -1.20 -0.38
N LYS A 49 11.84 0.03 -0.76
CA LYS A 49 11.88 1.20 0.13
C LYS A 49 10.59 1.99 0.00
N TRP A 50 10.09 2.48 1.12
CA TRP A 50 8.95 3.38 1.15
C TRP A 50 8.95 4.22 2.41
N THR A 51 8.12 5.23 2.40
CA THR A 51 7.89 6.09 3.56
C THR A 51 6.42 6.05 3.92
N SER A 52 6.13 6.04 5.22
CA SER A 52 4.78 6.10 5.76
C SER A 52 4.61 7.32 6.66
N GLU A 53 3.42 7.92 6.60
CA GLU A 53 3.01 9.02 7.48
C GLU A 53 1.62 8.73 8.03
N GLY A 54 1.34 9.14 9.29
CA GLY A 54 0.02 8.98 9.90
C GLY A 54 -0.33 7.54 10.28
N GLU A 55 0.57 6.81 10.90
CA GLU A 55 0.42 5.38 11.23
C GLU A 55 -0.51 5.09 12.44
N ASN A 56 -1.43 5.97 12.77
CA ASN A 56 -2.28 5.86 13.99
C ASN A 56 -3.14 4.62 14.05
N SER A 57 -3.68 4.23 12.91
CA SER A 57 -4.54 3.06 12.75
C SER A 57 -3.87 1.92 12.00
N LEU A 58 -2.61 2.09 11.62
CA LEU A 58 -1.88 1.12 10.84
C LEU A 58 -1.43 -0.05 11.72
N LYS A 59 -1.73 -1.28 11.27
CA LYS A 59 -1.26 -2.51 11.86
C LYS A 59 0.04 -2.97 11.23
N ALA A 60 0.05 -3.11 9.91
CA ALA A 60 1.18 -3.67 9.19
C ALA A 60 1.15 -3.36 7.69
N PHE A 61 2.30 -3.53 7.06
CA PHE A 61 2.46 -3.64 5.62
C PHE A 61 2.67 -5.10 5.23
N GLU A 62 1.83 -5.64 4.36
CA GLU A 62 2.06 -6.93 3.72
C GLU A 62 2.69 -6.68 2.34
N ILE A 63 3.88 -7.23 2.13
CA ILE A 63 4.59 -7.16 0.85
C ILE A 63 4.10 -8.30 -0.01
N GLN A 64 3.57 -7.97 -1.17
CA GLN A 64 3.08 -8.93 -2.16
C GLN A 64 3.92 -8.86 -3.42
N ARG A 65 4.24 -10.03 -4.00
CA ARG A 65 5.08 -10.16 -5.20
C ARG A 65 4.46 -11.14 -6.18
N ALA A 66 4.47 -10.83 -7.48
CA ALA A 66 4.04 -11.74 -8.54
C ALA A 66 5.00 -11.68 -9.74
N LEU A 67 4.87 -12.66 -10.64
CA LEU A 67 5.58 -12.70 -11.93
C LEU A 67 4.74 -12.13 -13.07
N VAL A 68 3.47 -11.85 -12.82
CA VAL A 68 2.53 -11.22 -13.75
C VAL A 68 1.85 -10.04 -13.07
N ASN A 69 1.53 -9.02 -13.84
CA ASN A 69 0.84 -7.83 -13.33
C ASN A 69 -0.67 -8.10 -13.21
N GLN A 70 -1.04 -8.90 -12.21
CA GLN A 70 -2.43 -9.26 -11.92
C GLN A 70 -2.66 -9.21 -10.41
N ASP A 71 -3.74 -8.54 -10.00
CA ASP A 71 -4.08 -8.34 -8.59
C ASP A 71 -4.26 -9.65 -7.81
N GLN A 72 -4.92 -10.63 -8.44
CA GLN A 72 -5.16 -11.94 -7.84
C GLN A 72 -3.86 -12.72 -7.57
N GLU A 73 -2.86 -12.61 -8.46
CA GLU A 73 -1.57 -13.26 -8.28
C GLU A 73 -0.73 -12.57 -7.21
N LEU A 74 -0.82 -11.25 -7.11
CA LEU A 74 -0.18 -10.49 -6.02
C LEU A 74 -0.79 -10.86 -4.68
N GLU A 75 -2.12 -10.97 -4.59
CA GLU A 75 -2.82 -11.27 -3.33
C GLU A 75 -2.47 -12.65 -2.77
N LYS A 76 -2.32 -13.66 -3.63
CA LYS A 76 -1.93 -15.02 -3.24
C LYS A 76 -0.49 -15.14 -2.75
N ASN A 77 0.39 -14.23 -3.18
CA ASN A 77 1.82 -14.35 -3.00
C ASN A 77 2.38 -13.28 -2.04
N LYS A 78 2.02 -13.39 -0.76
CA LYS A 78 2.62 -12.58 0.29
C LYS A 78 4.05 -13.05 0.57
N VAL A 79 5.01 -12.13 0.49
CA VAL A 79 6.44 -12.38 0.72
C VAL A 79 6.81 -12.14 2.18
N ALA A 80 6.30 -11.05 2.76
CA ALA A 80 6.59 -10.66 4.14
C ALA A 80 5.49 -9.79 4.72
N THR A 81 5.53 -9.66 6.05
CA THR A 81 4.72 -8.70 6.81
C THR A 81 5.66 -7.89 7.69
N LEU A 82 5.60 -6.56 7.61
CA LEU A 82 6.29 -5.64 8.48
C LEU A 82 5.27 -4.91 9.34
N GLU A 83 5.43 -5.01 10.65
CA GLU A 83 4.56 -4.28 11.58
C GLU A 83 4.80 -2.78 11.49
N ALA A 84 3.75 -2.00 11.70
CA ALA A 84 3.86 -0.55 11.79
C ALA A 84 4.70 -0.15 13.00
N LYS A 85 5.55 0.87 12.83
CA LYS A 85 6.37 1.40 13.93
C LYS A 85 5.60 2.38 14.82
N GLY A 86 4.35 2.70 14.45
CA GLY A 86 3.39 3.41 15.28
C GLY A 86 3.73 4.87 15.56
N SER A 87 4.11 5.66 14.58
CA SER A 87 4.37 7.07 14.78
C SER A 87 3.20 7.94 14.32
N LEU A 88 2.63 8.71 15.26
CA LEU A 88 1.52 9.63 15.00
C LEU A 88 1.91 10.87 14.19
N GLN A 89 3.13 11.33 14.34
CA GLN A 89 3.56 12.64 13.87
C GLN A 89 4.81 12.60 13.00
N ASN A 90 5.45 11.44 12.90
CA ASN A 90 6.72 11.32 12.21
C ASN A 90 6.59 10.50 10.93
N ARG A 91 7.28 10.96 9.94
CA ARG A 91 7.56 10.22 8.74
C ARG A 91 8.47 9.03 9.08
N THR A 92 8.02 7.82 8.74
CA THR A 92 8.73 6.58 9.03
C THR A 92 9.24 5.96 7.74
N GLU A 93 10.53 5.64 7.69
CA GLU A 93 11.12 4.95 6.55
C GLU A 93 11.18 3.45 6.81
N TYR A 94 10.83 2.69 5.75
CA TYR A 94 10.86 1.23 5.72
C TYR A 94 11.77 0.74 4.62
N ILE A 95 12.52 -0.30 4.94
CA ILE A 95 13.38 -1.01 4.01
C ILE A 95 13.14 -2.51 4.18
N TYR A 96 12.94 -3.21 3.07
CA TYR A 96 12.82 -4.66 3.05
C TYR A 96 13.68 -5.24 1.92
N GLU A 97 14.46 -6.28 2.22
CA GLU A 97 15.26 -7.00 1.22
C GLU A 97 14.60 -8.34 0.89
N ASP A 98 14.13 -8.46 -0.35
CA ASP A 98 13.66 -9.73 -0.88
C ASP A 98 14.83 -10.51 -1.49
N ASN A 99 15.37 -11.47 -0.73
CA ASN A 99 16.46 -12.32 -1.13
C ASN A 99 16.00 -13.61 -1.84
N SER A 100 14.70 -13.77 -2.06
CA SER A 100 14.13 -14.97 -2.67
C SER A 100 13.99 -14.90 -4.19
N VAL A 101 14.40 -13.78 -4.81
CA VAL A 101 14.29 -13.52 -6.26
C VAL A 101 15.42 -14.13 -7.11
N PHE A 102 16.46 -14.66 -6.48
CA PHE A 102 17.70 -15.10 -7.15
C PHE A 102 17.56 -16.36 -8.03
N LYS A 103 16.48 -17.13 -7.86
CA LYS A 103 16.32 -18.43 -8.55
C LYS A 103 15.96 -18.31 -10.03
N THR A 104 15.67 -17.12 -10.54
CA THR A 104 15.09 -16.95 -11.87
C THR A 104 15.77 -15.81 -12.61
N THR A 105 16.66 -16.17 -13.52
CA THR A 105 17.41 -15.24 -14.38
C THR A 105 16.49 -14.47 -15.31
N GLY A 106 16.65 -13.14 -15.36
CA GLY A 106 15.98 -12.29 -16.37
C GLY A 106 14.48 -12.12 -16.21
N ARG A 107 13.89 -12.46 -15.05
CA ARG A 107 12.48 -12.24 -14.78
C ARG A 107 12.22 -10.87 -14.19
N THR A 108 11.12 -10.32 -14.60
CA THR A 108 10.53 -9.12 -14.02
C THR A 108 9.58 -9.51 -12.90
N TYR A 109 9.66 -8.81 -11.79
CA TYR A 109 8.79 -8.98 -10.63
C TYR A 109 7.92 -7.75 -10.46
N TYR A 110 6.68 -7.98 -10.06
CA TYR A 110 5.71 -6.98 -9.70
C TYR A 110 5.53 -6.99 -8.19
N TYR A 111 5.62 -5.84 -7.56
CA TYR A 111 5.44 -5.69 -6.13
C TYR A 111 4.36 -4.67 -5.82
N ARG A 112 3.63 -4.90 -4.75
CA ARG A 112 2.77 -3.90 -4.11
C ARG A 112 2.78 -4.08 -2.60
N LEU A 113 2.39 -3.04 -1.89
CA LEU A 113 2.11 -3.08 -0.47
C LEU A 113 0.60 -3.22 -0.27
N LYS A 114 0.18 -4.13 0.59
CA LYS A 114 -1.14 -4.14 1.19
C LYS A 114 -0.99 -3.49 2.57
N ILE A 115 -1.62 -2.35 2.75
CA ILE A 115 -1.57 -1.50 3.93
C ILE A 115 -2.75 -1.91 4.79
N VAL A 116 -2.50 -2.56 5.93
CA VAL A 116 -3.53 -3.16 6.78
C VAL A 116 -3.70 -2.35 8.05
N ASP A 117 -4.92 -1.89 8.32
CA ASP A 117 -5.26 -1.15 9.52
C ASP A 117 -5.60 -2.08 10.70
N LEU A 118 -5.61 -1.53 11.92
CA LEU A 118 -5.93 -2.25 13.15
C LEU A 118 -7.36 -2.79 13.16
N ASP A 119 -8.29 -2.17 12.44
CA ASP A 119 -9.67 -2.61 12.30
C ASP A 119 -9.89 -3.67 11.21
N GLY A 120 -8.80 -4.09 10.54
CA GLY A 120 -8.81 -5.10 9.49
C GLY A 120 -9.12 -4.57 8.09
N ARG A 121 -9.41 -3.28 7.93
CA ARG A 121 -9.50 -2.66 6.60
C ARG A 121 -8.13 -2.60 5.97
N PHE A 122 -8.09 -2.51 4.66
CA PHE A 122 -6.82 -2.42 3.94
C PHE A 122 -6.96 -1.58 2.66
N THR A 123 -5.81 -1.08 2.23
CA THR A 123 -5.64 -0.40 0.94
C THR A 123 -4.38 -0.93 0.26
N TYR A 124 -4.23 -0.64 -1.03
CA TYR A 124 -3.05 -1.07 -1.79
C TYR A 124 -2.26 0.13 -2.29
N SER A 125 -0.93 0.00 -2.30
CA SER A 125 -0.05 0.91 -3.03
C SER A 125 -0.17 0.69 -4.55
N PRO A 126 0.31 1.62 -5.37
CA PRO A 126 0.59 1.35 -6.78
C PRO A 126 1.51 0.13 -6.93
N ILE A 127 1.34 -0.62 -8.03
CA ILE A 127 2.22 -1.72 -8.38
C ILE A 127 3.51 -1.15 -8.98
N ILE A 128 4.64 -1.63 -8.50
CA ILE A 128 5.96 -1.33 -9.06
C ILE A 128 6.55 -2.54 -9.75
N THR A 129 7.43 -2.29 -10.72
CA THR A 129 8.09 -3.32 -11.50
C THR A 129 9.58 -3.30 -11.24
N VAL A 130 10.18 -4.46 -10.95
CA VAL A 130 11.61 -4.58 -10.68
C VAL A 130 12.20 -5.80 -11.40
N SER A 131 13.33 -5.61 -12.09
CA SER A 131 14.07 -6.68 -12.73
C SER A 131 15.44 -6.83 -12.04
N PRO A 132 15.63 -7.85 -11.20
CA PRO A 132 16.90 -8.09 -10.53
C PRO A 132 18.06 -8.31 -11.52
N THR A 133 19.21 -7.80 -11.18
CA THR A 133 20.42 -8.03 -11.97
C THR A 133 21.01 -9.39 -11.65
N ILE A 134 21.52 -10.08 -12.66
CA ILE A 134 22.30 -11.31 -12.51
C ILE A 134 23.78 -10.97 -12.48
N SER A 135 24.58 -11.81 -11.76
CA SER A 135 26.01 -11.63 -11.74
C SER A 135 26.63 -11.79 -13.11
N SER A 136 27.58 -10.92 -13.42
CA SER A 136 28.44 -11.06 -14.60
C SER A 136 29.13 -12.43 -14.66
N ALA A 137 29.47 -13.03 -13.52
CA ALA A 137 30.02 -14.37 -13.44
C ALA A 137 29.12 -15.45 -14.07
N ARG A 138 27.79 -15.39 -13.85
CA ARG A 138 26.84 -16.33 -14.48
C ARG A 138 26.70 -16.09 -15.97
N GLN A 139 26.78 -14.85 -16.43
CA GLN A 139 26.79 -14.54 -17.86
C GLN A 139 28.03 -15.10 -18.54
N THR A 140 29.20 -14.94 -17.92
CA THR A 140 30.47 -15.47 -18.42
C THR A 140 30.46 -16.99 -18.52
N TRP A 141 29.98 -17.72 -17.49
CA TRP A 141 29.84 -19.16 -17.54
C TRP A 141 28.88 -19.66 -18.62
N GLY A 142 27.77 -18.97 -18.84
CA GLY A 142 26.82 -19.28 -19.92
C GLY A 142 27.46 -19.13 -21.30
N SER A 143 28.25 -18.07 -21.50
CA SER A 143 28.97 -17.81 -22.75
C SER A 143 30.08 -18.83 -23.00
N ILE A 144 30.85 -19.18 -21.95
CA ILE A 144 31.89 -20.20 -22.03
C ILE A 144 31.28 -21.57 -22.38
N LYS A 145 30.20 -21.96 -21.74
CA LYS A 145 29.50 -23.23 -22.01
C LYS A 145 28.95 -23.32 -23.43
N ALA A 146 28.53 -22.17 -24.03
CA ALA A 146 28.09 -22.12 -25.41
C ALA A 146 29.21 -22.27 -26.43
N MET A 147 30.46 -21.94 -26.06
CA MET A 147 31.63 -22.10 -26.92
C MET A 147 32.15 -23.53 -27.02
N PHE A 148 31.78 -24.42 -26.06
CA PHE A 148 32.21 -25.80 -25.98
C PHE A 148 31.12 -26.79 -26.40
N ARG A 149 30.15 -26.36 -27.18
CA ARG A 149 29.07 -27.19 -27.76
C ARG A 149 29.30 -27.44 -29.26
#